data_ebe38f9471d630217d8dda13a82dd6ac
#
_entry.id   ebe38f9471d630217d8dda13a82dd6ac
#
_cell.length_a   1.000
_cell.length_b   1.000
_cell.length_c   1.000
_cell.angle_alpha   90.00
_cell.angle_beta   90.00
_cell.angle_gamma   90.00
#
_symmetry.space_group_name_H-M   'P 1'
#
loop_
_entity.id
_entity.type
_entity.pdbx_description
1 polymer ?
#
loop_
_entity_poly.entity_id
_entity_poly.type
_entity_poly.pdbx_seq_one_letter_code
_entity_poly.pdbx_strand_id
1 'polypeptide(L)'
;MKLAARASVVALAVALVLTGCSANDSLTRSVHDNYTSADGSVTTISAQDRGVPIDFTGPSDTGKTISSASHLGQVVVVNFWYAGCAPCRTEAPLLEKSYQKLQASKVYFVGVNTFDQPDTSRAFAASHGVTYPSIIDVNSGAVRLAFAGKMSPTATPTTIVLDQKGRIAARVLGELESSSLLDQLVTDLLAEGAK
;
A
#
# COMPACT_ATOMS: atom_id res chain seq x y z
N MET A 1 65.09 22.52 -1.89
CA MET A 1 64.12 21.94 -2.85
C MET A 1 63.47 20.61 -2.43
N LYS A 2 63.61 20.12 -1.20
CA LYS A 2 63.01 18.82 -0.77
C LYS A 2 61.79 18.94 0.17
N LEU A 3 61.46 20.15 0.65
CA LEU A 3 60.29 20.34 1.53
C LEU A 3 58.97 20.68 0.79
N ALA A 4 59.08 21.29 -0.41
CA ALA A 4 57.87 21.64 -1.18
C ALA A 4 57.13 20.43 -1.81
N ALA A 5 57.88 19.34 -2.10
CA ALA A 5 57.31 18.14 -2.70
C ALA A 5 56.49 17.27 -1.72
N ARG A 6 56.73 17.40 -0.41
CA ARG A 6 56.01 16.63 0.62
C ARG A 6 54.66 17.23 1.02
N ALA A 7 54.47 18.53 0.86
CA ALA A 7 53.22 19.22 1.17
C ALA A 7 52.14 18.95 0.09
N SER A 8 52.51 18.76 -1.16
CA SER A 8 51.56 18.50 -2.25
C SER A 8 50.93 17.10 -2.22
N VAL A 9 51.67 16.11 -1.72
CA VAL A 9 51.16 14.72 -1.63
C VAL A 9 50.16 14.55 -0.49
N VAL A 10 50.34 15.29 0.61
CA VAL A 10 49.39 15.25 1.75
C VAL A 10 48.07 15.95 1.43
N ALA A 11 48.10 17.01 0.65
CA ALA A 11 46.90 17.75 0.23
C ALA A 11 46.03 16.93 -0.74
N LEU A 12 46.64 16.08 -1.59
CA LEU A 12 45.89 15.22 -2.52
C LEU A 12 45.22 14.01 -1.84
N ALA A 13 45.82 13.50 -0.75
CA ALA A 13 45.27 12.37 0.02
C ALA A 13 44.07 12.75 0.88
N VAL A 14 43.93 14.00 1.30
CA VAL A 14 42.79 14.49 2.12
C VAL A 14 41.56 14.79 1.25
N ALA A 15 41.73 15.08 -0.03
CA ALA A 15 40.61 15.37 -0.93
C ALA A 15 39.81 14.12 -1.36
N LEU A 16 40.34 12.90 -1.15
CA LEU A 16 39.69 11.63 -1.55
C LEU A 16 38.82 11.02 -0.47
N VAL A 17 38.74 11.55 0.74
CA VAL A 17 37.98 10.96 1.86
C VAL A 17 36.61 11.61 2.05
N LEU A 18 36.26 12.64 1.27
CA LEU A 18 35.01 13.40 1.37
C LEU A 18 33.94 12.98 0.35
N THR A 19 34.16 11.92 -0.43
CA THR A 19 33.07 11.23 -1.10
C THR A 19 32.40 10.28 -0.12
N GLY A 20 31.92 10.82 1.00
CA GLY A 20 31.01 10.14 1.91
C GLY A 20 29.77 9.78 1.12
N CYS A 21 29.46 8.49 1.02
CA CYS A 21 28.17 7.98 0.60
C CYS A 21 27.07 8.78 1.28
N SER A 22 26.41 9.65 0.55
CA SER A 22 25.05 10.06 0.87
C SER A 22 24.21 8.81 0.73
N ALA A 23 24.15 8.00 1.77
CA ALA A 23 23.09 7.03 1.95
C ALA A 23 21.80 7.79 2.25
N ASN A 24 21.34 8.60 1.31
CA ASN A 24 19.94 8.89 1.13
C ASN A 24 19.34 7.68 0.40
N ASP A 25 19.34 6.55 1.08
CA ASP A 25 18.49 5.42 0.75
C ASP A 25 17.08 5.77 1.23
N SER A 26 16.62 6.96 0.84
CA SER A 26 15.24 7.38 0.96
C SER A 26 14.45 6.63 -0.11
N LEU A 27 13.84 5.53 0.31
CA LEU A 27 12.49 5.04 -0.03
C LEU A 27 11.89 5.48 -1.40
N THR A 28 12.70 5.62 -2.44
CA THR A 28 12.22 5.64 -3.84
C THR A 28 11.99 4.20 -4.29
N ARG A 29 11.17 3.47 -3.51
CA ARG A 29 10.71 2.14 -3.88
C ARG A 29 9.53 2.31 -4.80
N SER A 30 9.87 2.35 -6.08
CA SER A 30 8.90 2.43 -7.15
C SER A 30 8.21 1.09 -7.31
N VAL A 31 6.89 1.10 -7.55
CA VAL A 31 6.12 -0.09 -8.00
C VAL A 31 6.56 -0.59 -9.39
N HIS A 32 7.55 0.05 -10.01
CA HIS A 32 8.10 -0.35 -11.30
C HIS A 32 8.99 -1.59 -11.23
N ASP A 33 9.50 -1.94 -10.02
CA ASP A 33 10.38 -3.07 -9.80
C ASP A 33 9.75 -4.11 -8.87
N ASN A 34 10.14 -5.37 -9.02
CA ASN A 34 9.83 -6.40 -8.05
C ASN A 34 10.68 -6.16 -6.80
N TYR A 35 10.02 -5.88 -5.70
CA TYR A 35 10.69 -5.63 -4.44
C TYR A 35 9.95 -6.29 -3.27
N THR A 36 10.72 -6.77 -2.30
CA THR A 36 10.20 -7.17 -1.00
C THR A 36 11.10 -6.58 0.08
N SER A 37 10.52 -5.89 1.06
CA SER A 37 11.26 -5.36 2.21
C SER A 37 11.96 -6.49 2.97
N ALA A 38 13.04 -6.15 3.69
CA ALA A 38 13.84 -7.15 4.41
C ALA A 38 13.03 -7.95 5.45
N ASP A 39 12.02 -7.33 6.03
CA ASP A 39 11.06 -7.93 6.97
C ASP A 39 9.85 -8.60 6.29
N GLY A 40 9.74 -8.51 4.97
CA GLY A 40 8.64 -9.06 4.19
C GLY A 40 7.32 -8.28 4.28
N SER A 41 7.29 -7.15 5.01
CA SER A 41 6.06 -6.38 5.23
C SER A 41 5.56 -5.70 3.96
N VAL A 42 6.45 -5.19 3.11
CA VAL A 42 6.10 -4.51 1.87
C VAL A 42 6.57 -5.31 0.67
N THR A 43 5.68 -5.57 -0.27
CA THR A 43 6.02 -6.21 -1.56
C THR A 43 5.45 -5.37 -2.70
N THR A 44 6.24 -5.11 -3.75
CA THR A 44 5.79 -4.53 -5.01
C THR A 44 6.04 -5.48 -6.17
N ILE A 45 5.18 -5.43 -7.20
CA ILE A 45 5.26 -6.27 -8.40
C ILE A 45 5.33 -5.37 -9.62
N SER A 46 6.38 -5.53 -10.41
CA SER A 46 6.56 -4.78 -11.66
C SER A 46 5.41 -5.06 -12.64
N ALA A 47 5.05 -4.09 -13.47
CA ALA A 47 3.87 -4.16 -14.35
C ALA A 47 3.83 -5.41 -15.26
N GLN A 48 5.01 -5.92 -15.65
CA GLN A 48 5.14 -7.11 -16.51
C GLN A 48 4.90 -8.44 -15.76
N ASP A 49 5.10 -8.45 -14.44
CA ASP A 49 5.03 -9.67 -13.61
C ASP A 49 3.71 -9.78 -12.82
N ARG A 50 2.84 -8.74 -12.89
CA ARG A 50 1.51 -8.78 -12.27
C ARG A 50 0.65 -9.85 -12.92
N GLY A 51 -0.03 -10.63 -12.09
CA GLY A 51 -0.95 -11.67 -12.54
C GLY A 51 -2.21 -11.15 -13.24
N VAL A 52 -3.24 -11.98 -13.29
CA VAL A 52 -4.56 -11.60 -13.82
C VAL A 52 -5.28 -10.64 -12.87
N PRO A 53 -6.25 -9.84 -13.36
CA PRO A 53 -7.12 -9.03 -12.52
C PRO A 53 -7.79 -9.84 -11.41
N ILE A 54 -7.98 -9.21 -10.26
CA ILE A 54 -8.74 -9.77 -9.15
C ILE A 54 -10.19 -9.35 -9.30
N ASP A 55 -11.06 -10.34 -9.47
CA ASP A 55 -12.50 -10.13 -9.51
C ASP A 55 -13.10 -10.45 -8.15
N PHE A 56 -13.75 -9.47 -7.54
CA PHE A 56 -14.46 -9.62 -6.29
C PHE A 56 -15.74 -8.80 -6.26
N THR A 57 -16.71 -9.29 -5.52
CA THR A 57 -18.00 -8.62 -5.28
C THR A 57 -18.49 -8.97 -3.89
N GLY A 58 -19.02 -8.00 -3.17
CA GLY A 58 -19.59 -8.22 -1.84
C GLY A 58 -20.54 -7.11 -1.39
N PRO A 59 -21.38 -7.37 -0.39
CA PRO A 59 -22.25 -6.38 0.22
C PRO A 59 -21.42 -5.43 1.09
N SER A 60 -21.66 -4.13 0.98
CA SER A 60 -21.08 -3.16 1.90
C SER A 60 -21.81 -3.13 3.25
N ASP A 61 -21.19 -2.49 4.23
CA ASP A 61 -21.78 -2.23 5.55
C ASP A 61 -23.04 -1.34 5.50
N THR A 62 -23.29 -0.68 4.38
CA THR A 62 -24.53 0.10 4.10
C THR A 62 -25.54 -0.68 3.23
N GLY A 63 -25.25 -1.94 2.90
CA GLY A 63 -26.12 -2.80 2.09
C GLY A 63 -26.00 -2.62 0.57
N LYS A 64 -25.14 -1.73 0.10
CA LYS A 64 -24.85 -1.58 -1.35
C LYS A 64 -23.88 -2.68 -1.81
N THR A 65 -24.03 -3.12 -3.06
CA THR A 65 -23.04 -4.03 -3.65
C THR A 65 -21.82 -3.24 -4.14
N ILE A 66 -20.62 -3.71 -3.79
CA ILE A 66 -19.34 -3.21 -4.30
C ILE A 66 -18.72 -4.31 -5.16
N SER A 67 -18.29 -3.96 -6.37
CA SER A 67 -17.65 -4.87 -7.32
C SER A 67 -16.36 -4.25 -7.86
N SER A 68 -15.28 -5.04 -7.92
CA SER A 68 -14.01 -4.64 -8.52
C SER A 68 -14.16 -4.20 -9.97
N ALA A 69 -15.05 -4.83 -10.73
CA ALA A 69 -15.31 -4.50 -12.13
C ALA A 69 -15.78 -3.04 -12.34
N SER A 70 -16.47 -2.46 -11.34
CA SER A 70 -16.94 -1.07 -11.40
C SER A 70 -15.82 -0.03 -11.23
N HIS A 71 -14.62 -0.48 -10.85
CA HIS A 71 -13.46 0.36 -10.55
C HIS A 71 -12.28 0.12 -11.51
N LEU A 72 -12.49 -0.59 -12.61
CA LEU A 72 -11.48 -0.68 -13.66
C LEU A 72 -11.15 0.71 -14.21
N GLY A 73 -9.86 0.96 -14.44
CA GLY A 73 -9.33 2.29 -14.80
C GLY A 73 -8.98 3.17 -13.60
N GLN A 74 -9.25 2.69 -12.37
CA GLN A 74 -8.82 3.31 -11.12
C GLN A 74 -7.76 2.46 -10.43
N VAL A 75 -6.87 3.08 -9.66
CA VAL A 75 -6.07 2.37 -8.66
C VAL A 75 -6.99 2.02 -7.49
N VAL A 76 -6.98 0.77 -7.05
CA VAL A 76 -7.85 0.32 -5.94
C VAL A 76 -7.01 -0.06 -4.74
N VAL A 77 -7.29 0.57 -3.59
CA VAL A 77 -6.72 0.22 -2.29
C VAL A 77 -7.72 -0.66 -1.54
N VAL A 78 -7.32 -1.88 -1.24
CA VAL A 78 -8.12 -2.89 -0.53
C VAL A 78 -7.48 -3.16 0.83
N ASN A 79 -8.13 -2.81 1.92
CA ASN A 79 -7.63 -3.03 3.28
C ASN A 79 -8.46 -4.11 3.99
N PHE A 80 -7.81 -5.21 4.39
CA PHE A 80 -8.44 -6.30 5.14
C PHE A 80 -8.30 -6.04 6.64
N TRP A 81 -9.43 -5.99 7.35
CA TRP A 81 -9.48 -5.54 8.74
C TRP A 81 -10.65 -6.15 9.54
N TYR A 82 -10.66 -5.91 10.85
CA TYR A 82 -11.84 -6.09 11.73
C TYR A 82 -11.72 -5.20 12.98
N ALA A 83 -12.84 -4.91 13.66
CA ALA A 83 -12.90 -3.92 14.73
C ALA A 83 -12.09 -4.30 15.98
N GLY A 84 -11.99 -5.59 16.29
CA GLY A 84 -11.20 -6.11 17.42
C GLY A 84 -9.69 -6.12 17.22
N CYS A 85 -9.21 -5.90 15.98
CA CYS A 85 -7.81 -5.91 15.59
C CYS A 85 -7.10 -4.64 16.10
N ALA A 86 -6.17 -4.77 17.04
CA ALA A 86 -5.47 -3.62 17.61
C ALA A 86 -4.66 -2.83 16.55
N PRO A 87 -3.80 -3.45 15.72
CA PRO A 87 -3.07 -2.72 14.69
C PRO A 87 -4.00 -2.11 13.61
N CYS A 88 -5.16 -2.72 13.32
CA CYS A 88 -6.13 -2.12 12.39
C CYS A 88 -6.69 -0.79 12.91
N ARG A 89 -6.86 -0.67 14.24
CA ARG A 89 -7.28 0.59 14.87
C ARG A 89 -6.20 1.66 14.79
N THR A 90 -4.94 1.26 14.91
CA THR A 90 -3.80 2.18 14.80
C THR A 90 -3.66 2.73 13.39
N GLU A 91 -3.80 1.87 12.36
CA GLU A 91 -3.62 2.30 10.95
C GLU A 91 -4.83 3.03 10.36
N ALA A 92 -6.04 2.88 10.92
CA ALA A 92 -7.26 3.45 10.35
C ALA A 92 -7.17 4.96 10.08
N PRO A 93 -6.63 5.81 10.97
CA PRO A 93 -6.43 7.23 10.68
C PRO A 93 -5.40 7.50 9.57
N LEU A 94 -4.42 6.61 9.37
CA LEU A 94 -3.41 6.74 8.32
C LEU A 94 -4.00 6.42 6.95
N LEU A 95 -4.83 5.38 6.88
CA LEU A 95 -5.59 5.02 5.67
C LEU A 95 -6.58 6.13 5.30
N GLU A 96 -7.32 6.65 6.27
CA GLU A 96 -8.25 7.77 6.03
C GLU A 96 -7.51 9.02 5.53
N LYS A 97 -6.35 9.35 6.10
CA LYS A 97 -5.51 10.46 5.63
C LYS A 97 -5.11 10.29 4.17
N SER A 98 -4.68 9.09 3.77
CA SER A 98 -4.36 8.77 2.37
C SER A 98 -5.61 8.85 1.49
N TYR A 99 -6.76 8.34 1.95
CA TYR A 99 -8.03 8.43 1.23
C TYR A 99 -8.41 9.88 0.96
N GLN A 100 -8.43 10.74 1.97
CA GLN A 100 -8.78 12.16 1.83
C GLN A 100 -7.85 12.89 0.84
N LYS A 101 -6.57 12.55 0.83
CA LYS A 101 -5.59 13.12 -0.09
C LYS A 101 -5.79 12.66 -1.54
N LEU A 102 -6.16 11.38 -1.74
CA LEU A 102 -6.11 10.71 -3.04
C LEU A 102 -7.48 10.56 -3.71
N GLN A 103 -8.61 10.72 -2.98
CA GLN A 103 -9.96 10.49 -3.48
C GLN A 103 -10.36 11.35 -4.70
N ALA A 104 -9.73 12.53 -4.87
CA ALA A 104 -9.95 13.39 -6.03
C ALA A 104 -9.24 12.89 -7.29
N SER A 105 -8.31 11.93 -7.14
CA SER A 105 -7.60 11.27 -8.23
C SER A 105 -8.38 10.01 -8.67
N LYS A 106 -7.91 9.31 -9.71
CA LYS A 106 -8.53 8.04 -10.12
C LYS A 106 -8.16 6.90 -9.16
N VAL A 107 -8.54 7.01 -7.88
CA VAL A 107 -8.27 6.05 -6.81
C VAL A 107 -9.57 5.69 -6.09
N TYR A 108 -9.77 4.42 -5.80
CA TYR A 108 -10.87 3.92 -5.00
C TYR A 108 -10.35 3.20 -3.76
N PHE A 109 -10.89 3.51 -2.59
CA PHE A 109 -10.56 2.83 -1.34
C PHE A 109 -11.74 1.96 -0.90
N VAL A 110 -11.44 0.75 -0.44
CA VAL A 110 -12.42 -0.17 0.12
C VAL A 110 -11.82 -0.98 1.27
N GLY A 111 -12.49 -0.98 2.40
CA GLY A 111 -12.22 -1.93 3.47
C GLY A 111 -12.87 -3.28 3.15
N VAL A 112 -12.28 -4.36 3.62
CA VAL A 112 -12.88 -5.71 3.62
C VAL A 112 -12.90 -6.17 5.07
N ASN A 113 -14.06 -6.05 5.71
CA ASN A 113 -14.23 -6.52 7.08
C ASN A 113 -14.41 -8.03 7.08
N THR A 114 -13.46 -8.71 7.73
CA THR A 114 -13.34 -10.16 7.66
C THR A 114 -14.01 -10.89 8.82
N PHE A 115 -14.52 -10.16 9.83
CA PHE A 115 -14.99 -10.77 11.08
C PHE A 115 -16.30 -10.19 11.62
N ASP A 116 -16.55 -8.88 11.44
CA ASP A 116 -17.67 -8.19 12.07
C ASP A 116 -18.89 -8.11 11.15
N GLN A 117 -20.04 -7.90 11.75
CA GLN A 117 -21.30 -7.59 11.07
C GLN A 117 -21.40 -6.08 10.73
N PRO A 118 -22.31 -5.65 9.83
CA PRO A 118 -22.42 -4.27 9.34
C PRO A 118 -22.47 -3.19 10.43
N ASP A 119 -23.19 -3.43 11.52
CA ASP A 119 -23.34 -2.45 12.60
C ASP A 119 -22.01 -2.16 13.31
N THR A 120 -21.24 -3.21 13.58
CA THR A 120 -19.91 -3.08 14.18
C THR A 120 -18.93 -2.38 13.24
N SER A 121 -18.99 -2.69 11.92
CA SER A 121 -18.19 -2.00 10.90
C SER A 121 -18.49 -0.50 10.89
N ARG A 122 -19.77 -0.11 10.85
CA ARG A 122 -20.17 1.31 10.88
C ARG A 122 -19.79 2.00 12.19
N ALA A 123 -19.94 1.33 13.34
CA ALA A 123 -19.52 1.90 14.63
C ALA A 123 -18.01 2.14 14.67
N PHE A 124 -17.23 1.22 14.14
CA PHE A 124 -15.78 1.40 13.99
C PHE A 124 -15.47 2.60 13.08
N ALA A 125 -16.06 2.67 11.90
CA ALA A 125 -15.85 3.77 10.95
C ALA A 125 -16.14 5.13 11.61
N ALA A 126 -17.28 5.24 12.31
CA ALA A 126 -17.63 6.46 13.03
C ALA A 126 -16.64 6.83 14.14
N SER A 127 -16.14 5.85 14.90
CA SER A 127 -15.23 6.08 16.03
C SER A 127 -13.78 6.40 15.61
N HIS A 128 -13.36 5.96 14.42
CA HIS A 128 -12.00 6.18 13.89
C HIS A 128 -11.96 7.19 12.73
N GLY A 129 -13.10 7.80 12.39
CA GLY A 129 -13.20 8.82 11.34
C GLY A 129 -13.03 8.25 9.92
N VAL A 130 -13.24 6.95 9.72
CA VAL A 130 -13.14 6.30 8.40
C VAL A 130 -14.37 6.64 7.56
N THR A 131 -14.15 7.14 6.34
CA THR A 131 -15.24 7.60 5.45
C THR A 131 -15.33 6.82 4.13
N TYR A 132 -14.34 6.00 3.78
CA TYR A 132 -14.44 5.07 2.66
C TYR A 132 -15.26 3.82 3.05
N PRO A 133 -15.94 3.18 2.06
CA PRO A 133 -16.84 2.06 2.32
C PRO A 133 -16.10 0.78 2.71
N SER A 134 -16.78 -0.12 3.43
CA SER A 134 -16.29 -1.46 3.72
C SER A 134 -17.24 -2.55 3.21
N ILE A 135 -16.69 -3.60 2.58
CA ILE A 135 -17.39 -4.84 2.28
C ILE A 135 -17.44 -5.69 3.55
N ILE A 136 -18.58 -6.35 3.81
CA ILE A 136 -18.78 -7.31 4.89
C ILE A 136 -18.55 -8.71 4.33
N ASP A 137 -17.36 -9.27 4.58
CA ASP A 137 -16.94 -10.56 4.02
C ASP A 137 -17.06 -11.73 5.00
N VAL A 138 -17.41 -11.47 6.27
CA VAL A 138 -17.50 -12.48 7.34
C VAL A 138 -18.45 -13.63 7.00
N ASN A 139 -19.56 -13.35 6.29
CA ASN A 139 -20.59 -14.34 6.02
C ASN A 139 -20.26 -15.27 4.83
N SER A 140 -19.46 -14.80 3.86
CA SER A 140 -19.15 -15.54 2.63
C SER A 140 -17.68 -15.92 2.50
N GLY A 141 -16.77 -15.06 2.96
CA GLY A 141 -15.34 -15.19 2.68
C GLY A 141 -14.97 -15.04 1.20
N ALA A 142 -15.93 -14.61 0.36
CA ALA A 142 -15.75 -14.59 -1.09
C ALA A 142 -14.68 -13.63 -1.55
N VAL A 143 -14.59 -12.45 -0.90
CA VAL A 143 -13.54 -11.46 -1.23
C VAL A 143 -12.17 -11.99 -0.81
N ARG A 144 -12.02 -12.54 0.40
CA ARG A 144 -10.74 -13.17 0.83
C ARG A 144 -10.34 -14.30 -0.13
N LEU A 145 -11.31 -15.10 -0.57
CA LEU A 145 -11.05 -16.19 -1.50
C LEU A 145 -10.55 -15.71 -2.87
N ALA A 146 -11.03 -14.57 -3.36
CA ALA A 146 -10.58 -13.97 -4.62
C ALA A 146 -9.07 -13.63 -4.60
N PHE A 147 -8.53 -13.31 -3.42
CA PHE A 147 -7.10 -13.03 -3.22
C PHE A 147 -6.27 -14.27 -2.83
N ALA A 148 -6.89 -15.42 -2.56
CA ALA A 148 -6.19 -16.63 -2.15
C ALA A 148 -5.23 -17.13 -3.23
N GLY A 149 -4.05 -17.63 -2.79
CA GLY A 149 -3.03 -18.21 -3.67
C GLY A 149 -2.22 -17.21 -4.49
N LYS A 150 -2.49 -15.89 -4.36
CA LYS A 150 -1.74 -14.82 -5.06
C LYS A 150 -0.96 -13.97 -4.06
N MET A 151 -1.64 -13.10 -3.34
CA MET A 151 -1.12 -12.47 -2.12
C MET A 151 -2.19 -12.63 -1.07
N SER A 152 -2.18 -13.78 -0.38
CA SER A 152 -3.23 -14.11 0.57
C SER A 152 -3.27 -13.10 1.72
N PRO A 153 -4.41 -12.46 1.98
CA PRO A 153 -4.62 -11.62 3.15
C PRO A 153 -4.89 -12.49 4.39
N THR A 154 -3.99 -13.43 4.68
CA THR A 154 -4.15 -14.37 5.80
C THR A 154 -4.00 -13.71 7.16
N ALA A 155 -3.33 -12.56 7.21
CA ALA A 155 -3.17 -11.75 8.40
C ALA A 155 -3.91 -10.42 8.26
N THR A 156 -4.49 -9.94 9.34
CA THR A 156 -5.07 -8.59 9.46
C THR A 156 -4.23 -7.75 10.42
N PRO A 157 -3.95 -6.49 10.04
CA PRO A 157 -4.31 -5.86 8.78
C PRO A 157 -3.46 -6.31 7.60
N THR A 158 -4.00 -6.21 6.41
CA THR A 158 -3.25 -6.33 5.16
C THR A 158 -3.83 -5.33 4.17
N THR A 159 -2.99 -4.48 3.60
CA THR A 159 -3.39 -3.55 2.53
C THR A 159 -2.83 -4.03 1.20
N ILE A 160 -3.68 -4.19 0.20
CA ILE A 160 -3.34 -4.56 -1.17
C ILE A 160 -3.67 -3.39 -2.09
N VAL A 161 -2.77 -3.05 -2.99
CA VAL A 161 -3.00 -2.03 -4.01
C VAL A 161 -3.10 -2.70 -5.37
N LEU A 162 -4.23 -2.49 -6.05
CA LEU A 162 -4.47 -2.96 -7.40
C LEU A 162 -4.17 -1.83 -8.39
N ASP A 163 -3.57 -2.18 -9.53
CA ASP A 163 -3.38 -1.25 -10.63
C ASP A 163 -4.70 -0.95 -11.37
N GLN A 164 -4.67 -0.04 -12.33
CA GLN A 164 -5.85 0.37 -13.11
C GLN A 164 -6.47 -0.76 -13.95
N LYS A 165 -5.75 -1.90 -14.09
CA LYS A 165 -6.27 -3.12 -14.74
C LYS A 165 -6.82 -4.12 -13.72
N GLY A 166 -6.89 -3.77 -12.44
CA GLY A 166 -7.35 -4.63 -11.35
C GLY A 166 -6.35 -5.69 -10.92
N ARG A 167 -5.06 -5.58 -11.27
CA ARG A 167 -4.03 -6.57 -10.93
C ARG A 167 -3.29 -6.15 -9.67
N ILE A 168 -2.88 -7.11 -8.84
CA ILE A 168 -2.10 -6.83 -7.64
C ILE A 168 -0.74 -6.21 -8.02
N ALA A 169 -0.50 -5.00 -7.55
CA ALA A 169 0.73 -4.26 -7.78
C ALA A 169 1.57 -4.09 -6.51
N ALA A 170 0.92 -3.98 -5.34
CA ALA A 170 1.63 -3.90 -4.06
C ALA A 170 0.83 -4.54 -2.93
N ARG A 171 1.55 -4.93 -1.87
CA ARG A 171 0.98 -5.42 -0.61
C ARG A 171 1.77 -4.83 0.56
N VAL A 172 1.04 -4.40 1.59
CA VAL A 172 1.57 -4.12 2.92
C VAL A 172 0.96 -5.14 3.88
N LEU A 173 1.78 -6.00 4.47
CA LEU A 173 1.37 -7.02 5.44
C LEU A 173 1.63 -6.49 6.85
N GLY A 174 0.61 -6.54 7.70
CA GLY A 174 0.65 -5.91 9.02
C GLY A 174 0.24 -4.43 8.97
N GLU A 175 0.45 -3.74 10.08
CA GLU A 175 0.08 -2.34 10.27
C GLU A 175 0.79 -1.42 9.27
N LEU A 176 0.05 -0.50 8.68
CA LEU A 176 0.61 0.56 7.85
C LEU A 176 1.34 1.56 8.75
N GLU A 177 2.66 1.62 8.67
CA GLU A 177 3.48 2.49 9.52
C GLU A 177 3.33 3.98 9.21
N SER A 178 3.02 4.33 7.95
CA SER A 178 2.82 5.72 7.54
C SER A 178 1.91 5.86 6.33
N SER A 179 1.13 6.93 6.29
CA SER A 179 0.35 7.28 5.10
C SER A 179 1.23 7.58 3.88
N SER A 180 2.46 8.08 4.08
CA SER A 180 3.38 8.41 2.99
C SER A 180 3.80 7.20 2.17
N LEU A 181 3.95 6.02 2.78
CA LEU A 181 4.24 4.78 2.07
C LEU A 181 3.09 4.44 1.09
N LEU A 182 1.85 4.44 1.59
CA LEU A 182 0.69 4.15 0.75
C LEU A 182 0.50 5.20 -0.35
N ASP A 183 0.66 6.48 -0.01
CA ASP A 183 0.58 7.59 -0.96
C ASP A 183 1.58 7.42 -2.10
N GLN A 184 2.82 7.01 -1.80
CA GLN A 184 3.85 6.78 -2.81
C GLN A 184 3.48 5.62 -3.73
N LEU A 185 3.10 4.46 -3.17
CA LEU A 185 2.69 3.28 -3.94
C LEU A 185 1.54 3.62 -4.91
N VAL A 186 0.53 4.34 -4.43
CA VAL A 186 -0.63 4.75 -5.24
C VAL A 186 -0.23 5.77 -6.31
N THR A 187 0.59 6.77 -5.98
CA THR A 187 1.03 7.81 -6.92
C THR A 187 1.85 7.22 -8.06
N ASP A 188 2.73 6.26 -7.77
CA ASP A 188 3.52 5.57 -8.79
C ASP A 188 2.61 4.81 -9.77
N LEU A 189 1.58 4.13 -9.26
CA LEU A 189 0.61 3.40 -10.09
C LEU A 189 -0.25 4.34 -10.96
N LEU A 190 -0.63 5.51 -10.43
CA LEU A 190 -1.31 6.53 -11.23
C LEU A 190 -0.44 7.02 -12.39
N ALA A 191 0.86 7.20 -12.15
CA ALA A 191 1.82 7.63 -13.17
C ALA A 191 2.05 6.56 -14.25
N GLU A 192 1.97 5.25 -13.91
CA GLU A 192 2.03 4.16 -14.89
C GLU A 192 0.88 4.22 -15.89
N GLY A 193 -0.32 4.50 -15.44
CA GLY A 193 -1.53 4.51 -16.30
C GLY A 193 -1.66 5.77 -17.14
N ALA A 194 -0.79 6.76 -16.96
CA ALA A 194 -0.77 8.00 -17.76
C ALA A 194 0.13 7.90 -19.00
N LYS A 195 0.87 6.79 -19.15
CA LYS A 195 1.73 6.51 -20.32
C LYS A 195 0.97 5.66 -21.33
#